data_9617ad7a47bf20c7a8e8290dac5efbce
#
_entry.id   9617ad7a47bf20c7a8e8290dac5efbce
#
_cell.length_a   1.000
_cell.length_b   1.000
_cell.length_c   1.000
_cell.angle_alpha   90.00
_cell.angle_beta   90.00
_cell.angle_gamma   90.00
#
_symmetry.space_group_name_H-M   'P 1'
#
loop_
_entity.id
_entity.type
_entity.pdbx_description
1 polymer ?
#
loop_
_entity_poly.entity_id
_entity_poly.type
_entity_poly.pdbx_seq_one_letter_code
_entity_poly.pdbx_strand_id
1 'polypeptide(L)'
;ELLPSALDLVDGETRRALAVGGPDGAALLIGVDGIPEQVDWQCAEVERILRPQGLVDARVLDGDARDAAWRARGALGRGAFAETAAVMKWVVLPAQVADVMEQGAAAAQRAGLPAALAAHAGVGVVEAVLAGGGVTAAVATVLTEWRALVRAAGGQALVESAPLAVKERVPVWDDPGPALRIMQRIKSQLDPAGLLNPGRFVGGI
;
A
#
# COMPACT_ATOMS: atom_id res chain seq x y z
N GLU A 1 25.36 10.75 4.47
CA GLU A 1 24.03 10.72 3.82
C GLU A 1 23.41 9.34 4.05
N LEU A 2 22.13 9.30 4.53
CA LEU A 2 21.39 8.04 4.66
C LEU A 2 20.96 7.57 3.27
N LEU A 3 21.16 6.28 3.00
CA LEU A 3 20.80 5.63 1.74
C LEU A 3 19.97 4.36 2.04
N PRO A 4 18.72 4.52 2.48
CA PRO A 4 17.87 3.36 2.74
C PRO A 4 17.55 2.62 1.43
N SER A 5 17.71 1.31 1.43
CA SER A 5 17.29 0.43 0.32
C SER A 5 15.78 0.17 0.32
N ALA A 6 15.12 0.37 1.47
CA ALA A 6 13.68 0.31 1.63
C ALA A 6 13.22 1.27 2.72
N LEU A 7 12.05 1.87 2.53
CA LEU A 7 11.38 2.73 3.50
C LEU A 7 9.87 2.49 3.44
N ASP A 8 9.39 1.65 4.35
CA ASP A 8 7.98 1.30 4.42
C ASP A 8 7.35 1.82 5.70
N LEU A 9 6.18 2.45 5.57
CA LEU A 9 5.31 2.80 6.69
C LEU A 9 4.20 1.74 6.76
N VAL A 10 3.98 1.17 7.94
CA VAL A 10 2.90 0.21 8.20
C VAL A 10 2.03 0.68 9.34
N ASP A 11 0.72 0.52 9.24
CA ASP A 11 -0.20 0.79 10.34
C ASP A 11 -0.15 -0.30 11.42
N GLY A 12 -0.89 -0.07 12.52
CA GLY A 12 -0.88 -1.00 13.65
C GLY A 12 -1.43 -2.40 13.32
N GLU A 13 -2.41 -2.50 12.43
CA GLU A 13 -2.95 -3.78 11.97
C GLU A 13 -1.94 -4.53 11.12
N THR A 14 -1.34 -3.85 10.17
CA THR A 14 -0.27 -4.42 9.34
C THR A 14 0.90 -4.88 10.21
N ARG A 15 1.34 -4.06 11.17
CA ARG A 15 2.44 -4.42 12.08
C ARG A 15 2.16 -5.72 12.84
N ARG A 16 0.93 -5.91 13.32
CA ARG A 16 0.49 -7.14 13.97
C ARG A 16 0.48 -8.32 13.01
N ALA A 17 -0.04 -8.13 11.80
CA ALA A 17 -0.07 -9.16 10.76
C ALA A 17 1.34 -9.60 10.32
N LEU A 18 2.30 -8.66 10.29
CA LEU A 18 3.70 -8.95 9.98
C LEU A 18 4.46 -9.63 11.14
N ALA A 19 3.85 -9.73 12.32
CA ALA A 19 4.49 -10.19 13.55
C ALA A 19 5.77 -9.39 13.91
N VAL A 20 5.88 -8.15 13.45
CA VAL A 20 6.94 -7.24 13.84
C VAL A 20 6.62 -6.74 15.25
N GLY A 21 7.40 -7.18 16.21
CA GLY A 21 7.21 -6.81 17.61
C GLY A 21 7.31 -5.31 17.87
N GLY A 22 7.01 -4.89 19.11
CA GLY A 22 7.07 -3.49 19.53
C GLY A 22 5.76 -2.98 20.10
N PRO A 23 5.70 -1.70 20.53
CA PRO A 23 4.52 -1.08 21.10
C PRO A 23 3.41 -0.95 20.06
N ASP A 24 2.15 -0.79 20.52
CA ASP A 24 1.03 -0.54 19.62
C ASP A 24 1.22 0.75 18.81
N GLY A 25 0.69 0.75 17.60
CA GLY A 25 0.76 1.87 16.67
C GLY A 25 1.45 1.53 15.34
N ALA A 26 1.68 2.56 14.55
CA ALA A 26 2.39 2.44 13.27
C ALA A 26 3.88 2.15 13.47
N ALA A 27 4.52 1.59 12.44
CA ALA A 27 5.95 1.36 12.42
C ALA A 27 6.57 1.76 11.07
N LEU A 28 7.81 2.23 11.12
CA LEU A 28 8.66 2.35 9.95
C LEU A 28 9.56 1.12 9.85
N LEU A 29 9.54 0.47 8.69
CA LEU A 29 10.46 -0.59 8.33
C LEU A 29 11.51 0.03 7.38
N ILE A 30 12.74 0.12 7.84
CA ILE A 30 13.82 0.78 7.09
C ILE A 30 14.88 -0.28 6.77
N GLY A 31 15.08 -0.54 5.47
CA GLY A 31 16.17 -1.37 5.00
C GLY A 31 17.43 -0.54 4.78
N VAL A 32 18.54 -1.00 5.33
CA VAL A 32 19.86 -0.42 5.09
C VAL A 32 20.83 -1.54 4.71
N ASP A 33 21.68 -1.26 3.74
CA ASP A 33 22.68 -2.19 3.22
C ASP A 33 24.07 -1.53 3.22
N GLY A 34 25.12 -2.35 3.25
CA GLY A 34 26.49 -1.89 3.20
C GLY A 34 27.44 -2.78 4.01
N ILE A 35 28.65 -2.30 4.21
CA ILE A 35 29.59 -2.94 5.15
C ILE A 35 29.11 -2.70 6.59
N PRO A 36 29.50 -3.56 7.56
CA PRO A 36 28.99 -3.49 8.94
C PRO A 36 29.05 -2.09 9.56
N GLU A 37 30.16 -1.40 9.40
CA GLU A 37 30.38 -0.06 9.97
C GLU A 37 29.42 0.99 9.37
N GLN A 38 29.06 0.85 8.09
CA GLN A 38 28.10 1.73 7.44
C GLN A 38 26.67 1.43 7.91
N VAL A 39 26.33 0.15 8.06
CA VAL A 39 25.01 -0.28 8.57
C VAL A 39 24.83 0.23 9.99
N ASP A 40 25.81 0.02 10.89
CA ASP A 40 25.76 0.49 12.27
C ASP A 40 25.59 2.01 12.35
N TRP A 41 26.35 2.74 11.52
CA TRP A 41 26.23 4.20 11.45
C TRP A 41 24.85 4.64 10.95
N GLN A 42 24.31 4.00 9.90
CA GLN A 42 23.00 4.33 9.36
C GLN A 42 21.89 4.06 10.40
N CYS A 43 21.95 2.93 11.12
CA CYS A 43 21.00 2.62 12.18
C CYS A 43 21.01 3.68 13.29
N ALA A 44 22.20 4.06 13.76
CA ALA A 44 22.35 5.09 14.78
C ALA A 44 21.83 6.46 14.30
N GLU A 45 22.08 6.80 13.04
CA GLU A 45 21.65 8.07 12.45
C GLU A 45 20.13 8.12 12.25
N VAL A 46 19.49 7.00 11.86
CA VAL A 46 18.03 6.88 11.80
C VAL A 46 17.44 7.14 13.18
N GLU A 47 17.93 6.50 14.23
CA GLU A 47 17.46 6.75 15.59
C GLU A 47 17.64 8.21 16.00
N ARG A 48 18.81 8.79 15.73
CA ARG A 48 19.09 10.20 16.05
C ARG A 48 18.08 11.16 15.40
N ILE A 49 17.68 10.88 14.15
CA ILE A 49 16.70 11.70 13.42
C ILE A 49 15.28 11.50 13.97
N LEU A 50 14.90 10.27 14.30
CA LEU A 50 13.54 9.94 14.68
C LEU A 50 13.23 10.19 16.17
N ARG A 51 14.22 10.14 17.07
CA ARG A 51 14.00 10.40 18.51
C ARG A 51 13.28 11.72 18.80
N PRO A 52 13.69 12.87 18.23
CA PRO A 52 13.00 14.14 18.44
C PRO A 52 11.58 14.16 17.83
N GLN A 53 11.27 13.23 16.92
CA GLN A 53 9.97 13.10 16.26
C GLN A 53 9.01 12.14 16.99
N GLY A 54 9.38 11.67 18.19
CA GLY A 54 8.53 10.82 19.01
C GLY A 54 8.72 9.32 18.80
N LEU A 55 9.91 8.89 18.33
CA LEU A 55 10.26 7.48 18.28
C LEU A 55 10.12 6.84 19.65
N VAL A 56 9.23 5.83 19.76
CA VAL A 56 8.94 5.13 21.02
C VAL A 56 9.91 3.95 21.23
N ASP A 57 10.16 3.17 20.19
CA ASP A 57 11.01 1.98 20.22
C ASP A 57 11.73 1.81 18.88
N ALA A 58 12.94 1.28 18.90
CA ALA A 58 13.72 0.94 17.72
C ALA A 58 14.35 -0.44 17.90
N ARG A 59 14.35 -1.23 16.84
CA ARG A 59 14.92 -2.57 16.83
C ARG A 59 15.64 -2.82 15.52
N VAL A 60 16.81 -3.40 15.60
CA VAL A 60 17.51 -3.93 14.43
C VAL A 60 17.10 -5.40 14.26
N LEU A 61 16.66 -5.74 13.07
CA LEU A 61 16.37 -7.12 12.67
C LEU A 61 17.46 -7.57 11.70
N ASP A 62 18.00 -8.75 11.93
CA ASP A 62 19.00 -9.39 11.07
C ASP A 62 18.59 -10.83 10.73
N GLY A 63 19.35 -11.48 9.85
CA GLY A 63 19.18 -12.88 9.48
C GLY A 63 17.73 -13.26 9.18
N ASP A 64 17.29 -14.37 9.77
CA ASP A 64 15.96 -14.95 9.52
C ASP A 64 14.81 -14.01 9.95
N ALA A 65 15.00 -13.22 11.01
CA ALA A 65 13.98 -12.29 11.50
C ALA A 65 13.73 -11.17 10.49
N ARG A 66 14.80 -10.58 9.94
CA ARG A 66 14.73 -9.59 8.85
C ARG A 66 14.02 -10.19 7.62
N ASP A 67 14.46 -11.38 7.19
CA ASP A 67 13.93 -12.02 6.00
C ASP A 67 12.47 -12.42 6.16
N ALA A 68 12.05 -12.84 7.36
CA ALA A 68 10.66 -13.10 7.68
C ALA A 68 9.80 -11.84 7.61
N ALA A 69 10.26 -10.72 8.16
CA ALA A 69 9.56 -9.45 8.13
C ALA A 69 9.35 -8.96 6.68
N TRP A 70 10.38 -8.98 5.84
CA TRP A 70 10.26 -8.56 4.45
C TRP A 70 9.40 -9.51 3.60
N ARG A 71 9.48 -10.83 3.82
CA ARG A 71 8.58 -11.79 3.16
C ARG A 71 7.12 -11.55 3.55
N ALA A 72 6.85 -11.35 4.83
CA ALA A 72 5.51 -11.04 5.31
C ALA A 72 4.99 -9.74 4.71
N ARG A 73 5.83 -8.68 4.66
CA ARG A 73 5.48 -7.39 4.04
C ARG A 73 5.14 -7.55 2.55
N GLY A 74 5.93 -8.32 1.80
CA GLY A 74 5.68 -8.59 0.38
C GLY A 74 4.44 -9.47 0.12
N ALA A 75 3.94 -10.16 1.13
CA ALA A 75 2.76 -11.02 1.04
C ALA A 75 1.47 -10.34 1.57
N LEU A 76 1.51 -9.07 1.99
CA LEU A 76 0.42 -8.39 2.69
C LEU A 76 -0.93 -8.54 1.98
N GLY A 77 -1.00 -8.25 0.70
CA GLY A 77 -2.24 -8.34 -0.09
C GLY A 77 -2.77 -9.75 -0.33
N ARG A 78 -1.96 -10.78 -0.03
CA ARG A 78 -2.30 -12.19 -0.30
C ARG A 78 -2.50 -13.04 0.93
N GLY A 79 -2.14 -12.56 2.13
CA GLY A 79 -2.11 -13.39 3.32
C GLY A 79 -2.12 -12.66 4.65
N ALA A 80 -2.29 -11.34 4.68
CA ALA A 80 -2.38 -10.59 5.94
C ALA A 80 -3.61 -11.00 6.76
N PHE A 81 -4.68 -11.41 6.08
CA PHE A 81 -5.91 -11.87 6.70
C PHE A 81 -6.30 -13.25 6.16
N ALA A 82 -6.93 -14.06 6.99
CA ALA A 82 -7.48 -15.37 6.59
C ALA A 82 -8.49 -15.21 5.45
N GLU A 83 -9.25 -14.11 5.43
CA GLU A 83 -10.17 -13.75 4.37
C GLU A 83 -9.91 -12.30 3.94
N THR A 84 -9.26 -12.12 2.80
CA THR A 84 -9.08 -10.81 2.16
C THR A 84 -10.27 -10.50 1.27
N ALA A 85 -11.01 -9.43 1.59
CA ALA A 85 -12.17 -8.99 0.83
C ALA A 85 -11.76 -8.16 -0.39
N ALA A 86 -10.73 -7.31 -0.28
CA ALA A 86 -10.23 -6.51 -1.39
C ALA A 86 -8.80 -6.02 -1.12
N VAL A 87 -8.08 -5.78 -2.19
CA VAL A 87 -6.77 -5.09 -2.19
C VAL A 87 -6.85 -3.90 -3.14
N MET A 88 -6.47 -2.73 -2.64
CA MET A 88 -6.42 -1.50 -3.40
C MET A 88 -5.03 -0.88 -3.29
N LYS A 89 -4.47 -0.48 -4.42
CA LYS A 89 -3.23 0.27 -4.47
C LYS A 89 -3.53 1.75 -4.65
N TRP A 90 -2.86 2.59 -3.87
CA TRP A 90 -2.94 4.04 -3.99
C TRP A 90 -1.58 4.60 -4.38
N VAL A 91 -1.57 5.63 -5.18
CA VAL A 91 -0.37 6.38 -5.54
C VAL A 91 -0.62 7.83 -5.19
N VAL A 92 0.13 8.36 -4.24
CA VAL A 92 0.05 9.75 -3.74
C VAL A 92 1.44 10.35 -3.62
N LEU A 93 1.55 11.62 -3.34
CA LEU A 93 2.85 12.20 -3.00
C LEU A 93 3.39 11.62 -1.68
N PRO A 94 4.69 11.37 -1.55
CA PRO A 94 5.28 10.82 -0.31
C PRO A 94 4.87 11.58 0.96
N ALA A 95 4.78 12.91 0.89
CA ALA A 95 4.35 13.75 2.01
C ALA A 95 2.90 13.54 2.47
N GLN A 96 2.06 12.91 1.65
CA GLN A 96 0.64 12.66 1.94
C GLN A 96 0.38 11.23 2.43
N VAL A 97 1.38 10.35 2.40
CA VAL A 97 1.21 8.92 2.72
C VAL A 97 0.61 8.72 4.10
N ALA A 98 1.14 9.37 5.13
CA ALA A 98 0.64 9.19 6.50
C ALA A 98 -0.82 9.63 6.63
N ASP A 99 -1.18 10.79 6.11
CA ASP A 99 -2.52 11.36 6.19
C ASP A 99 -3.56 10.47 5.46
N VAL A 100 -3.24 10.00 4.25
CA VAL A 100 -4.17 9.14 3.50
C VAL A 100 -4.30 7.76 4.14
N MET A 101 -3.25 7.22 4.75
CA MET A 101 -3.32 5.96 5.48
C MET A 101 -4.20 6.08 6.72
N GLU A 102 -4.04 7.13 7.51
CA GLU A 102 -4.85 7.38 8.71
C GLU A 102 -6.33 7.55 8.37
N GLN A 103 -6.65 8.39 7.38
CA GLN A 103 -8.02 8.60 6.93
C GLN A 103 -8.61 7.34 6.30
N GLY A 104 -7.81 6.57 5.57
CA GLY A 104 -8.23 5.30 4.98
C GLY A 104 -8.53 4.23 6.03
N ALA A 105 -7.71 4.10 7.06
CA ALA A 105 -7.96 3.21 8.19
C ALA A 105 -9.26 3.61 8.92
N ALA A 106 -9.46 4.91 9.17
CA ALA A 106 -10.68 5.42 9.81
C ALA A 106 -11.94 5.15 8.96
N ALA A 107 -11.85 5.23 7.63
CA ALA A 107 -12.96 4.90 6.74
C ALA A 107 -13.37 3.41 6.86
N ALA A 108 -12.41 2.50 6.84
CA ALA A 108 -12.67 1.08 7.03
C ALA A 108 -13.26 0.78 8.43
N GLN A 109 -12.72 1.41 9.47
CA GLN A 109 -13.21 1.28 10.84
C GLN A 109 -14.66 1.73 10.97
N ARG A 110 -15.06 2.86 10.35
CA ARG A 110 -16.46 3.32 10.34
C ARG A 110 -17.41 2.33 9.69
N ALA A 111 -16.93 1.61 8.71
CA ALA A 111 -17.68 0.54 8.03
C ALA A 111 -17.67 -0.80 8.78
N GLY A 112 -16.96 -0.89 9.90
CA GLY A 112 -16.81 -2.13 10.68
C GLY A 112 -15.94 -3.18 9.95
N LEU A 113 -15.09 -2.79 9.01
CA LEU A 113 -14.20 -3.69 8.26
C LEU A 113 -12.76 -3.54 8.76
N PRO A 114 -12.11 -4.64 9.18
CA PRO A 114 -10.68 -4.58 9.46
C PRO A 114 -9.89 -4.24 8.19
N ALA A 115 -8.90 -3.37 8.33
CA ALA A 115 -8.02 -2.98 7.24
C ALA A 115 -6.57 -3.00 7.68
N ALA A 116 -5.68 -3.38 6.79
CA ALA A 116 -4.24 -3.31 6.97
C ALA A 116 -3.64 -2.44 5.85
N LEU A 117 -2.88 -1.42 6.23
CA LEU A 117 -2.30 -0.47 5.29
C LEU A 117 -0.78 -0.46 5.44
N ALA A 118 -0.11 -0.58 4.31
CA ALA A 118 1.33 -0.45 4.23
C ALA A 118 1.74 0.39 3.03
N ALA A 119 2.79 1.18 3.16
CA ALA A 119 3.25 2.06 2.11
C ALA A 119 4.74 1.93 1.87
N HIS A 120 5.15 1.92 0.62
CA HIS A 120 6.50 2.31 0.22
C HIS A 120 6.58 3.84 0.32
N ALA A 121 6.89 4.34 1.53
CA ALA A 121 6.70 5.74 1.89
C ALA A 121 7.55 6.69 1.05
N GLY A 122 8.77 6.26 0.67
CA GLY A 122 9.68 7.07 -0.15
C GLY A 122 9.19 7.34 -1.57
N VAL A 123 8.26 6.55 -2.09
CA VAL A 123 7.72 6.68 -3.46
C VAL A 123 6.20 6.89 -3.50
N GLY A 124 5.54 6.97 -2.35
CA GLY A 124 4.13 7.30 -2.26
C GLY A 124 3.16 6.20 -2.71
N VAL A 125 3.56 4.93 -2.65
CA VAL A 125 2.71 3.79 -3.04
C VAL A 125 2.16 3.11 -1.79
N VAL A 126 0.85 3.14 -1.61
CA VAL A 126 0.15 2.49 -0.48
C VAL A 126 -0.57 1.24 -0.97
N GLU A 127 -0.42 0.15 -0.26
CA GLU A 127 -1.19 -1.08 -0.39
C GLU A 127 -2.21 -1.13 0.75
N ALA A 128 -3.49 -1.08 0.42
CA ALA A 128 -4.59 -1.08 1.36
C ALA A 128 -5.39 -2.38 1.20
N VAL A 129 -5.44 -3.17 2.26
CA VAL A 129 -6.08 -4.49 2.30
C VAL A 129 -7.29 -4.42 3.22
N LEU A 130 -8.46 -4.82 2.72
CA LEU A 130 -9.66 -5.03 3.53
C LEU A 130 -9.82 -6.51 3.84
N ALA A 131 -10.05 -6.81 5.11
CA ALA A 131 -10.47 -8.13 5.56
C ALA A 131 -12.00 -8.26 5.58
N GLY A 132 -12.48 -9.49 5.57
CA GLY A 132 -13.88 -9.85 5.76
C GLY A 132 -14.52 -10.50 4.54
N GLY A 133 -15.31 -11.54 4.79
CA GLY A 133 -16.11 -12.25 3.80
C GLY A 133 -17.56 -11.77 3.77
N GLY A 134 -18.18 -11.76 2.61
CA GLY A 134 -19.64 -11.74 2.48
C GLY A 134 -20.34 -10.37 2.48
N VAL A 135 -19.69 -9.24 2.80
CA VAL A 135 -20.35 -7.92 2.88
C VAL A 135 -20.00 -7.05 1.67
N THR A 136 -20.37 -7.51 0.47
CA THR A 136 -20.08 -6.84 -0.82
C THR A 136 -20.40 -5.34 -0.82
N ALA A 137 -21.52 -4.93 -0.23
CA ALA A 137 -21.94 -3.53 -0.20
C ALA A 137 -21.02 -2.66 0.66
N ALA A 138 -20.64 -3.12 1.86
CA ALA A 138 -19.73 -2.39 2.75
C ALA A 138 -18.34 -2.28 2.15
N VAL A 139 -17.81 -3.36 1.55
CA VAL A 139 -16.53 -3.35 0.83
C VAL A 139 -16.56 -2.33 -0.31
N ALA A 140 -17.61 -2.34 -1.15
CA ALA A 140 -17.75 -1.38 -2.24
C ALA A 140 -17.82 0.07 -1.74
N THR A 141 -18.50 0.32 -0.61
CA THR A 141 -18.56 1.64 0.02
C THR A 141 -17.17 2.11 0.45
N VAL A 142 -16.40 1.28 1.16
CA VAL A 142 -15.05 1.64 1.60
C VAL A 142 -14.11 1.88 0.42
N LEU A 143 -14.14 1.03 -0.60
CA LEU A 143 -13.31 1.24 -1.81
C LEU A 143 -13.66 2.53 -2.54
N THR A 144 -14.95 2.91 -2.56
CA THR A 144 -15.40 4.18 -3.14
C THR A 144 -14.90 5.37 -2.34
N GLU A 145 -15.00 5.31 -1.00
CA GLU A 145 -14.51 6.33 -0.09
C GLU A 145 -12.98 6.47 -0.17
N TRP A 146 -12.25 5.36 -0.20
CA TRP A 146 -10.80 5.36 -0.40
C TRP A 146 -10.38 6.00 -1.73
N ARG A 147 -11.09 5.71 -2.81
CA ARG A 147 -10.84 6.35 -4.09
C ARG A 147 -11.06 7.86 -4.03
N ALA A 148 -12.14 8.31 -3.40
CA ALA A 148 -12.41 9.72 -3.24
C ALA A 148 -11.34 10.43 -2.40
N LEU A 149 -10.90 9.79 -1.31
CA LEU A 149 -9.80 10.26 -0.46
C LEU A 149 -8.50 10.43 -1.26
N VAL A 150 -8.09 9.39 -2.00
CA VAL A 150 -6.86 9.41 -2.80
C VAL A 150 -6.91 10.47 -3.91
N ARG A 151 -8.07 10.63 -4.56
CA ARG A 151 -8.28 11.68 -5.57
C ARG A 151 -8.22 13.08 -4.96
N ALA A 152 -8.79 13.29 -3.77
CA ALA A 152 -8.70 14.56 -3.06
C ALA A 152 -7.26 14.94 -2.72
N ALA A 153 -6.39 13.95 -2.50
CA ALA A 153 -4.96 14.11 -2.34
C ALA A 153 -4.21 14.26 -3.68
N GLY A 154 -4.91 14.36 -4.82
CA GLY A 154 -4.30 14.45 -6.15
C GLY A 154 -3.66 13.15 -6.65
N GLY A 155 -3.95 12.03 -5.99
CA GLY A 155 -3.43 10.70 -6.31
C GLY A 155 -4.33 9.89 -7.23
N GLN A 156 -3.95 8.63 -7.41
CA GLN A 156 -4.68 7.63 -8.20
C GLN A 156 -4.86 6.33 -7.39
N ALA A 157 -5.98 5.64 -7.63
CA ALA A 157 -6.31 4.41 -6.94
C ALA A 157 -6.68 3.29 -7.93
N LEU A 158 -6.19 2.08 -7.64
CA LEU A 158 -6.41 0.88 -8.43
C LEU A 158 -6.90 -0.26 -7.53
N VAL A 159 -8.01 -0.91 -7.90
CA VAL A 159 -8.44 -2.16 -7.25
C VAL A 159 -7.64 -3.33 -7.84
N GLU A 160 -6.63 -3.82 -7.12
CA GLU A 160 -5.81 -4.95 -7.57
C GLU A 160 -6.56 -6.28 -7.47
N SER A 161 -7.29 -6.47 -6.38
CA SER A 161 -8.06 -7.68 -6.13
C SER A 161 -9.37 -7.37 -5.43
N ALA A 162 -10.45 -7.96 -5.89
CA ALA A 162 -11.75 -7.97 -5.22
C ALA A 162 -12.66 -9.03 -5.89
N PRO A 163 -13.70 -9.54 -5.20
CA PRO A 163 -14.73 -10.36 -5.81
C PRO A 163 -15.43 -9.67 -6.98
N LEU A 164 -15.92 -10.45 -7.96
CA LEU A 164 -16.62 -9.91 -9.13
C LEU A 164 -17.77 -9.00 -8.72
N ALA A 165 -18.60 -9.41 -7.77
CA ALA A 165 -19.73 -8.62 -7.27
C ALA A 165 -19.34 -7.24 -6.70
N VAL A 166 -18.10 -7.06 -6.21
CA VAL A 166 -17.55 -5.76 -5.81
C VAL A 166 -17.11 -4.97 -7.04
N LYS A 167 -16.42 -5.62 -8.00
CA LYS A 167 -15.92 -4.97 -9.22
C LYS A 167 -17.06 -4.49 -10.14
N GLU A 168 -18.23 -5.09 -10.05
CA GLU A 168 -19.44 -4.62 -10.75
C GLU A 168 -20.00 -3.30 -10.17
N ARG A 169 -19.61 -2.95 -8.93
CA ARG A 169 -20.05 -1.75 -8.20
C ARG A 169 -18.99 -0.65 -8.14
N VAL A 170 -17.73 -1.00 -8.25
CA VAL A 170 -16.62 -0.07 -8.11
C VAL A 170 -15.69 -0.20 -9.31
N PRO A 171 -15.36 0.90 -10.00
CA PRO A 171 -14.38 0.85 -11.09
C PRO A 171 -13.05 0.27 -10.61
N VAL A 172 -12.47 -0.63 -11.41
CA VAL A 172 -11.14 -1.21 -11.10
C VAL A 172 -10.05 -0.13 -11.24
N TRP A 173 -10.11 0.64 -12.32
CA TRP A 173 -9.17 1.71 -12.65
C TRP A 173 -9.75 3.08 -12.34
N ASP A 174 -8.88 4.04 -12.06
CA ASP A 174 -9.25 5.45 -12.11
C ASP A 174 -9.42 5.93 -13.55
N ASP A 175 -10.14 7.05 -13.72
CA ASP A 175 -10.26 7.72 -15.00
C ASP A 175 -8.88 8.25 -15.43
N PRO A 176 -8.32 7.78 -16.56
CA PRO A 176 -7.03 8.23 -17.05
C PRO A 176 -7.07 9.63 -17.69
N GLY A 177 -8.26 10.22 -17.83
CA GLY A 177 -8.44 11.54 -18.43
C GLY A 177 -7.84 11.63 -19.84
N PRO A 178 -7.20 12.76 -20.18
CA PRO A 178 -6.62 12.98 -21.52
C PRO A 178 -5.54 11.97 -21.93
N ALA A 179 -4.89 11.30 -20.96
CA ALA A 179 -3.86 10.29 -21.23
C ALA A 179 -4.41 9.06 -21.97
N LEU A 180 -5.72 8.77 -21.84
CA LEU A 180 -6.36 7.64 -22.52
C LEU A 180 -6.11 7.65 -24.03
N ARG A 181 -6.17 8.81 -24.66
CA ARG A 181 -5.94 8.95 -26.11
C ARG A 181 -4.54 8.51 -26.53
N ILE A 182 -3.53 8.78 -25.70
CA ILE A 182 -2.16 8.35 -25.96
C ILE A 182 -2.05 6.83 -25.77
N MET A 183 -2.63 6.31 -24.69
CA MET A 183 -2.65 4.87 -24.41
C MET A 183 -3.32 4.08 -25.54
N GLN A 184 -4.48 4.55 -26.05
CA GLN A 184 -5.19 3.95 -27.20
C GLN A 184 -4.32 3.94 -28.46
N ARG A 185 -3.61 5.03 -28.75
CA ARG A 185 -2.71 5.11 -29.91
C ARG A 185 -1.53 4.13 -29.80
N ILE A 186 -0.94 4.01 -28.62
CA ILE A 186 0.11 3.02 -28.36
C ILE A 186 -0.46 1.62 -28.56
N LYS A 187 -1.60 1.31 -27.96
CA LYS A 187 -2.26 0.00 -28.10
C LYS A 187 -2.51 -0.34 -29.58
N SER A 188 -3.11 0.57 -30.34
CA SER A 188 -3.42 0.32 -31.75
C SER A 188 -2.17 0.13 -32.65
N GLN A 189 -1.02 0.68 -32.24
CA GLN A 189 0.24 0.47 -32.98
C GLN A 189 0.92 -0.86 -32.62
N LEU A 190 0.90 -1.24 -31.32
CA LEU A 190 1.58 -2.44 -30.84
C LEU A 190 0.72 -3.70 -30.90
N ASP A 191 -0.59 -3.54 -30.86
CA ASP A 191 -1.56 -4.63 -30.91
C ASP A 191 -2.75 -4.25 -31.80
N PRO A 192 -2.54 -4.08 -33.11
CA PRO A 192 -3.60 -3.65 -34.04
C PRO A 192 -4.75 -4.64 -34.16
N ALA A 193 -4.51 -5.92 -33.85
CA ALA A 193 -5.50 -6.98 -33.87
C ALA A 193 -6.29 -7.10 -32.54
N GLY A 194 -5.91 -6.36 -31.48
CA GLY A 194 -6.57 -6.38 -30.17
C GLY A 194 -6.51 -7.72 -29.45
N LEU A 195 -5.42 -8.47 -29.59
CA LEU A 195 -5.29 -9.83 -29.06
C LEU A 195 -4.72 -9.85 -27.63
N LEU A 196 -3.98 -8.82 -27.22
CA LEU A 196 -3.29 -8.79 -25.95
C LEU A 196 -4.21 -8.23 -24.85
N ASN A 197 -4.72 -9.12 -23.99
CA ASN A 197 -5.56 -8.79 -22.85
C ASN A 197 -6.71 -7.81 -23.17
N PRO A 198 -7.58 -8.08 -24.15
CA PRO A 198 -8.59 -7.15 -24.60
C PRO A 198 -9.53 -6.74 -23.45
N GLY A 199 -9.77 -5.43 -23.32
CA GLY A 199 -10.69 -4.88 -22.32
C GLY A 199 -10.20 -4.93 -20.86
N ARG A 200 -8.98 -5.36 -20.58
CA ARG A 200 -8.51 -5.57 -19.21
C ARG A 200 -7.69 -4.41 -18.64
N PHE A 201 -7.23 -3.50 -19.47
CA PHE A 201 -6.45 -2.35 -19.05
C PHE A 201 -7.32 -1.11 -18.85
N VAL A 202 -6.71 -0.02 -18.37
CA VAL A 202 -7.40 1.26 -18.10
C VAL A 202 -8.16 1.74 -19.34
N GLY A 203 -9.37 2.23 -19.15
CA GLY A 203 -10.21 2.70 -20.25
C GLY A 203 -10.73 1.60 -21.19
N GLY A 204 -10.59 0.31 -20.82
CA GLY A 204 -11.10 -0.82 -21.61
C GLY A 204 -10.25 -1.17 -22.83
N ILE A 205 -8.99 -0.76 -22.84
CA ILE A 205 -8.04 -1.10 -23.90
C ILE A 205 -7.38 -2.45 -23.68
#